data_fb920e827157dd66a861e43aa7df49b5
#
_entry.id   fb920e827157dd66a861e43aa7df49b5
#
_cell.length_a   1.000
_cell.length_b   1.000
_cell.length_c   1.000
_cell.angle_alpha   90.00
_cell.angle_beta   90.00
_cell.angle_gamma   90.00
#
_symmetry.space_group_name_H-M   'P 1'
#
loop_
_entity.id
_entity.type
_entity.pdbx_description
1 polymer ?
#
loop_
_entity_poly.entity_id
_entity_poly.type
_entity_poly.pdbx_seq_one_letter_code
_entity_poly.pdbx_strand_id
1 'polypeptide(L)'
;MRYKVIGPPGTGKTRRLLNEVQRYVDKGVPLKKIGYFAFTRKAAGEARDRFLKVKTELTKKDIKYFQTLHSLAFNTLGLKEENVMQDLNYKVIGETCGIQIKYASYEVNNWNGIFSSDSEYLSLINLARVRQISVMDQLDLNEHLSKIERDKLDAIEKEIKSYKDVYGLIDFTDMIQKFLDKNVTPEFDVIFIDEAQDLSLIQWSMINKIEKDTNCDVWVAGDDDQAIFGWAGADVNSFIN
;
A
#
# COMPACT_ATOMS: atom_id res chain seq x y z
N MET A 1 -9.98 -15.41 -11.47
CA MET A 1 -9.65 -16.55 -10.53
C MET A 1 -8.53 -16.11 -9.60
N ARG A 2 -8.50 -16.62 -8.33
CA ARG A 2 -7.38 -16.38 -7.40
C ARG A 2 -6.50 -17.60 -7.24
N TYR A 3 -5.18 -17.39 -7.29
CA TYR A 3 -4.16 -18.42 -7.12
C TYR A 3 -3.21 -18.01 -5.99
N LYS A 4 -2.86 -18.94 -5.11
CA LYS A 4 -1.96 -18.68 -3.98
C LYS A 4 -0.65 -19.45 -4.13
N VAL A 5 0.47 -18.80 -3.81
CA VAL A 5 1.82 -19.36 -3.75
C VAL A 5 2.35 -19.13 -2.34
N ILE A 6 2.21 -20.13 -1.48
CA ILE A 6 2.61 -20.06 -0.07
C ILE A 6 3.93 -20.82 0.12
N GLY A 7 4.81 -20.27 0.94
CA GLY A 7 6.03 -20.96 1.33
C GLY A 7 7.03 -20.07 2.06
N PRO A 8 7.97 -20.67 2.82
CA PRO A 8 8.98 -19.95 3.60
C PRO A 8 9.95 -19.15 2.71
N PRO A 9 10.84 -18.31 3.33
CA PRO A 9 11.85 -17.56 2.59
C PRO A 9 12.73 -18.48 1.75
N GLY A 10 13.17 -17.96 0.60
CA GLY A 10 14.10 -18.69 -0.26
C GLY A 10 13.48 -19.83 -1.08
N THR A 11 12.20 -20.14 -0.93
CA THR A 11 11.51 -21.20 -1.72
C THR A 11 11.22 -20.81 -3.17
N GLY A 12 11.54 -19.57 -3.54
CA GLY A 12 11.39 -19.12 -4.92
C GLY A 12 10.00 -18.60 -5.29
N LYS A 13 9.21 -18.09 -4.32
CA LYS A 13 7.88 -17.50 -4.55
C LYS A 13 7.90 -16.45 -5.67
N THR A 14 8.76 -15.43 -5.55
CA THR A 14 8.95 -14.39 -6.57
C THR A 14 9.30 -14.98 -7.94
N ARG A 15 10.20 -16.00 -7.98
CA ARG A 15 10.55 -16.70 -9.23
C ARG A 15 9.32 -17.43 -9.81
N ARG A 16 8.51 -18.04 -8.97
CA ARG A 16 7.27 -18.69 -9.40
C ARG A 16 6.30 -17.69 -10.02
N LEU A 17 6.08 -16.52 -9.36
CA LEU A 17 5.26 -15.46 -9.93
C LEU A 17 5.79 -14.99 -11.28
N LEU A 18 7.09 -14.74 -11.42
CA LEU A 18 7.69 -14.30 -12.68
C LEU A 18 7.57 -15.35 -13.79
N ASN A 19 7.62 -16.63 -13.47
CA ASN A 19 7.36 -17.70 -14.42
C ASN A 19 5.89 -17.69 -14.89
N GLU A 20 4.94 -17.39 -14.00
CA GLU A 20 3.54 -17.23 -14.39
C GLU A 20 3.33 -15.97 -15.25
N VAL A 21 3.97 -14.83 -14.91
CA VAL A 21 3.99 -13.64 -15.79
C VAL A 21 4.41 -14.06 -17.20
N GLN A 22 5.51 -14.82 -17.32
CA GLN A 22 6.01 -15.30 -18.59
C GLN A 22 4.98 -16.16 -19.34
N ARG A 23 4.27 -17.05 -18.63
CA ARG A 23 3.21 -17.88 -19.24
C ARG A 23 2.05 -17.06 -19.81
N TYR A 24 1.65 -15.96 -19.12
CA TYR A 24 0.61 -15.05 -19.65
C TYR A 24 1.10 -14.31 -20.89
N VAL A 25 2.36 -13.86 -20.89
CA VAL A 25 2.97 -13.24 -22.08
C VAL A 25 3.02 -14.24 -23.25
N ASP A 26 3.44 -15.47 -23.01
CA ASP A 26 3.52 -16.53 -24.04
C ASP A 26 2.12 -16.93 -24.59
N LYS A 27 1.06 -16.73 -23.80
CA LYS A 27 -0.34 -16.87 -24.24
C LYS A 27 -0.86 -15.64 -25.00
N GLY A 28 -0.03 -14.61 -25.20
CA GLY A 28 -0.40 -13.41 -25.95
C GLY A 28 -1.06 -12.31 -25.15
N VAL A 29 -1.05 -12.38 -23.79
CA VAL A 29 -1.57 -11.29 -22.95
C VAL A 29 -0.63 -10.10 -23.08
N PRO A 30 -1.15 -8.91 -23.47
CA PRO A 30 -0.34 -7.72 -23.62
C PRO A 30 0.28 -7.30 -22.27
N LEU A 31 1.57 -6.94 -22.24
CA LEU A 31 2.27 -6.49 -21.03
C LEU A 31 1.59 -5.33 -20.30
N LYS A 32 0.94 -4.44 -21.05
CA LYS A 32 0.15 -3.33 -20.46
C LYS A 32 -1.10 -3.77 -19.69
N LYS A 33 -1.49 -5.03 -19.81
CA LYS A 33 -2.60 -5.65 -19.07
C LYS A 33 -2.12 -6.61 -17.98
N ILE A 34 -0.83 -6.66 -17.71
CA ILE A 34 -0.22 -7.46 -16.65
C ILE A 34 0.28 -6.52 -15.55
N GLY A 35 -0.28 -6.64 -14.34
CA GLY A 35 0.19 -5.95 -13.15
C GLY A 35 1.10 -6.85 -12.30
N TYR A 36 2.22 -6.33 -11.82
CA TYR A 36 3.05 -6.96 -10.81
C TYR A 36 3.27 -5.98 -9.66
N PHE A 37 2.74 -6.30 -8.50
CA PHE A 37 2.74 -5.43 -7.33
C PHE A 37 3.53 -6.08 -6.20
N ALA A 38 4.58 -5.41 -5.76
CA ALA A 38 5.34 -5.80 -4.60
C ALA A 38 5.15 -4.79 -3.46
N PHE A 39 5.42 -5.21 -2.24
CA PHE A 39 5.25 -4.37 -1.06
C PHE A 39 6.16 -3.13 -1.07
N THR A 40 7.41 -3.27 -1.56
CA THR A 40 8.36 -2.14 -1.65
C THR A 40 8.75 -1.82 -3.09
N ARG A 41 9.17 -0.57 -3.36
CA ARG A 41 9.73 -0.16 -4.65
C ARG A 41 10.98 -0.98 -5.01
N LYS A 42 11.81 -1.31 -4.02
CA LYS A 42 13.00 -2.13 -4.21
C LYS A 42 12.62 -3.52 -4.71
N ALA A 43 11.69 -4.19 -4.05
CA ALA A 43 11.23 -5.52 -4.46
C ALA A 43 10.59 -5.52 -5.86
N ALA A 44 9.75 -4.52 -6.16
CA ALA A 44 9.18 -4.35 -7.49
C ALA A 44 10.26 -4.10 -8.56
N GLY A 45 11.28 -3.31 -8.23
CA GLY A 45 12.44 -3.06 -9.10
C GLY A 45 13.26 -4.32 -9.36
N GLU A 46 13.54 -5.10 -8.32
CA GLU A 46 14.26 -6.37 -8.46
C GLU A 46 13.48 -7.39 -9.31
N ALA A 47 12.17 -7.52 -9.10
CA ALA A 47 11.33 -8.39 -9.90
C ALA A 47 11.34 -7.96 -11.38
N ARG A 48 11.19 -6.66 -11.63
CA ARG A 48 11.29 -6.07 -12.97
C ARG A 48 12.63 -6.38 -13.63
N ASP A 49 13.73 -6.13 -12.93
CA ASP A 49 15.07 -6.30 -13.49
C ASP A 49 15.38 -7.79 -13.73
N ARG A 50 14.86 -8.71 -12.89
CA ARG A 50 14.93 -10.17 -13.13
C ARG A 50 14.14 -10.58 -14.37
N PHE A 51 12.95 -10.04 -14.56
CA PHE A 51 12.12 -10.33 -15.73
C PHE A 51 12.79 -9.84 -17.02
N LEU A 52 13.35 -8.63 -17.03
CA LEU A 52 14.05 -8.05 -18.18
C LEU A 52 15.35 -8.77 -18.52
N LYS A 53 16.04 -9.43 -17.57
CA LYS A 53 17.21 -10.26 -17.85
C LYS A 53 16.86 -11.49 -18.69
N VAL A 54 15.64 -11.99 -18.58
CA VAL A 54 15.16 -13.15 -19.37
C VAL A 54 14.56 -12.68 -20.69
N LYS A 55 13.92 -11.50 -20.70
CA LYS A 55 13.27 -10.87 -21.85
C LYS A 55 14.08 -9.66 -22.33
N THR A 56 15.22 -9.94 -22.93
CA THR A 56 16.21 -8.91 -23.35
C THR A 56 15.69 -7.98 -24.45
N GLU A 57 14.66 -8.39 -25.18
CA GLU A 57 13.95 -7.57 -26.17
C GLU A 57 13.04 -6.49 -25.57
N LEU A 58 12.74 -6.59 -24.25
CA LEU A 58 11.87 -5.65 -23.55
C LEU A 58 12.65 -4.58 -22.81
N THR A 59 12.01 -3.43 -22.62
CA THR A 59 12.51 -2.32 -21.83
C THR A 59 11.63 -2.04 -20.59
N LYS A 60 12.12 -1.20 -19.69
CA LYS A 60 11.32 -0.76 -18.52
C LYS A 60 9.99 -0.09 -18.91
N LYS A 61 9.90 0.50 -20.10
CA LYS A 61 8.67 1.14 -20.60
C LYS A 61 7.60 0.13 -20.97
N ASP A 62 7.99 -1.07 -21.37
CA ASP A 62 7.07 -2.12 -21.81
C ASP A 62 6.37 -2.77 -20.62
N ILE A 63 6.98 -2.76 -19.42
CA ILE A 63 6.48 -3.35 -18.18
C ILE A 63 6.09 -2.28 -17.15
N LYS A 64 5.22 -1.37 -17.57
CA LYS A 64 4.78 -0.18 -16.82
C LYS A 64 4.27 -0.49 -15.41
N TYR A 65 3.60 -1.62 -15.20
CA TYR A 65 2.91 -1.95 -13.97
C TYR A 65 3.68 -2.89 -13.03
N PHE A 66 5.03 -2.95 -13.14
CA PHE A 66 5.88 -3.56 -12.13
C PHE A 66 6.24 -2.49 -11.07
N GLN A 67 5.41 -2.37 -10.03
CA GLN A 67 5.47 -1.27 -9.06
C GLN A 67 4.78 -1.61 -7.74
N THR A 68 4.68 -0.67 -6.80
CA THR A 68 3.85 -0.83 -5.59
C THR A 68 2.41 -0.41 -5.86
N LEU A 69 1.47 -0.84 -4.99
CA LEU A 69 0.06 -0.39 -5.07
C LEU A 69 -0.05 1.14 -4.91
N HIS A 70 0.75 1.74 -4.01
CA HIS A 70 0.81 3.20 -3.86
C HIS A 70 1.30 3.90 -5.13
N SER A 71 2.31 3.34 -5.81
CA SER A 71 2.77 3.87 -7.10
C SER A 71 1.69 3.78 -8.18
N LEU A 72 0.90 2.69 -8.18
CA LEU A 72 -0.25 2.57 -9.09
C LEU A 72 -1.28 3.66 -8.80
N ALA A 73 -1.68 3.84 -7.53
CA ALA A 73 -2.64 4.86 -7.13
C ALA A 73 -2.15 6.27 -7.50
N PHE A 74 -0.89 6.60 -7.14
CA PHE A 74 -0.26 7.88 -7.45
C PHE A 74 -0.31 8.22 -8.94
N ASN A 75 0.14 7.28 -9.80
CA ASN A 75 0.17 7.47 -11.24
C ASN A 75 -1.23 7.55 -11.86
N THR A 76 -2.15 6.70 -11.39
CA THR A 76 -3.53 6.64 -11.93
C THR A 76 -4.34 7.87 -11.55
N LEU A 77 -4.10 8.43 -10.37
CA LEU A 77 -4.75 9.65 -9.91
C LEU A 77 -4.12 10.93 -10.50
N GLY A 78 -2.99 10.83 -11.22
CA GLY A 78 -2.28 11.97 -11.78
C GLY A 78 -1.67 12.90 -10.72
N LEU A 79 -1.26 12.35 -9.59
CA LEU A 79 -0.69 13.11 -8.48
C LEU A 79 0.72 13.56 -8.78
N LYS A 80 1.13 14.64 -8.11
CA LYS A 80 2.50 15.14 -8.10
C LYS A 80 3.08 15.07 -6.69
N GLU A 81 4.40 15.06 -6.56
CA GLU A 81 5.07 15.00 -5.26
C GLU A 81 4.68 16.18 -4.35
N GLU A 82 4.40 17.36 -4.92
CA GLU A 82 3.92 18.54 -4.20
C GLU A 82 2.53 18.36 -3.54
N ASN A 83 1.75 17.37 -4.01
CA ASN A 83 0.45 17.03 -3.41
C ASN A 83 0.57 16.11 -2.19
N VAL A 84 1.77 15.62 -1.88
CA VAL A 84 1.96 14.60 -0.84
C VAL A 84 2.45 15.22 0.44
N MET A 85 1.79 14.89 1.56
CA MET A 85 2.20 15.32 2.90
C MET A 85 3.63 14.90 3.22
N GLN A 86 4.40 15.84 3.78
CA GLN A 86 5.78 15.67 4.22
C GLN A 86 5.87 15.80 5.76
N ASP A 87 6.99 15.39 6.33
CA ASP A 87 7.27 15.50 7.76
C ASP A 87 6.98 16.89 8.34
N LEU A 88 7.34 17.96 7.60
CA LEU A 88 7.08 19.35 8.02
C LEU A 88 5.59 19.64 8.20
N ASN A 89 4.71 19.09 7.37
CA ASN A 89 3.27 19.31 7.49
C ASN A 89 2.73 18.74 8.80
N TYR A 90 3.18 17.54 9.20
CA TYR A 90 2.80 16.92 10.46
C TYR A 90 3.32 17.72 11.66
N LYS A 91 4.52 18.32 11.58
CA LYS A 91 5.06 19.17 12.63
C LYS A 91 4.20 20.42 12.83
N VAL A 92 3.78 21.08 11.75
CA VAL A 92 2.86 22.24 11.82
C VAL A 92 1.53 21.85 12.47
N ILE A 93 0.94 20.71 12.07
CA ILE A 93 -0.27 20.18 12.71
C ILE A 93 -0.05 19.91 14.19
N GLY A 94 1.09 19.33 14.55
CA GLY A 94 1.46 19.08 15.94
C GLY A 94 1.51 20.34 16.78
N GLU A 95 2.15 21.41 16.28
CA GLU A 95 2.21 22.72 16.94
C GLU A 95 0.81 23.28 17.14
N THR A 96 -0.07 23.22 16.14
CA THR A 96 -1.46 23.68 16.23
C THR A 96 -2.24 22.91 17.30
N CYS A 97 -2.01 21.60 17.43
CA CYS A 97 -2.69 20.75 18.41
C CYS A 97 -1.99 20.69 19.79
N GLY A 98 -0.93 21.44 20.00
CA GLY A 98 -0.16 21.40 21.26
C GLY A 98 0.49 20.05 21.55
N ILE A 99 0.96 19.35 20.51
CA ILE A 99 1.77 18.14 20.62
C ILE A 99 3.12 18.32 19.94
N GLN A 100 4.17 17.82 20.56
CA GLN A 100 5.50 17.84 19.94
C GLN A 100 5.67 16.63 19.05
N ILE A 101 5.97 16.87 17.77
CA ILE A 101 6.28 15.84 16.79
C ILE A 101 7.71 16.04 16.30
N LYS A 102 8.59 15.09 16.59
CA LYS A 102 9.98 15.12 16.12
C LYS A 102 10.07 14.63 14.68
N TYR A 103 9.37 13.55 14.38
CA TYR A 103 9.25 13.02 13.03
C TYR A 103 7.87 12.39 12.80
N ALA A 104 7.37 12.51 11.59
CA ALA A 104 6.18 11.83 11.12
C ALA A 104 6.26 11.72 9.59
N SER A 105 6.50 10.52 9.10
CA SER A 105 6.65 10.30 7.66
C SER A 105 6.23 8.92 7.24
N TYR A 106 5.91 8.79 5.96
CA TYR A 106 5.87 7.49 5.33
C TYR A 106 7.26 7.12 4.81
N GLU A 107 7.58 5.84 4.75
CA GLU A 107 8.83 5.38 4.14
C GLU A 107 8.84 5.66 2.62
N VAL A 108 9.12 6.93 2.26
CA VAL A 108 9.04 7.43 0.88
C VAL A 108 9.96 6.65 -0.06
N ASN A 109 11.14 6.26 0.42
CA ASN A 109 12.10 5.50 -0.41
C ASN A 109 11.57 4.13 -0.84
N ASN A 110 10.71 3.51 -0.05
CA ASN A 110 10.14 2.19 -0.32
C ASN A 110 8.73 2.25 -0.92
N TRP A 111 7.99 3.36 -0.73
CA TRP A 111 6.59 3.53 -1.15
C TRP A 111 5.70 2.32 -0.80
N ASN A 112 5.89 1.79 0.40
CA ASN A 112 5.13 0.67 0.92
C ASN A 112 3.90 1.11 1.74
N GLY A 113 3.80 2.42 2.03
CA GLY A 113 2.69 2.98 2.81
C GLY A 113 2.83 2.79 4.31
N ILE A 114 3.98 2.33 4.81
CA ILE A 114 4.24 2.27 6.24
C ILE A 114 4.44 3.69 6.78
N PHE A 115 3.58 4.05 7.73
CA PHE A 115 3.69 5.30 8.47
C PHE A 115 4.53 5.09 9.74
N SER A 116 5.43 6.02 10.01
CA SER A 116 6.26 6.04 11.21
C SER A 116 6.23 7.43 11.84
N SER A 117 6.02 7.50 13.16
CA SER A 117 6.01 8.73 13.95
C SER A 117 6.41 8.44 15.40
N ASP A 118 6.98 9.43 16.06
CA ASP A 118 7.17 9.43 17.52
C ASP A 118 5.89 9.83 18.28
N SER A 119 4.85 10.24 17.57
CA SER A 119 3.54 10.57 18.15
C SER A 119 2.62 9.35 18.14
N GLU A 120 2.22 8.88 19.34
CA GLU A 120 1.22 7.81 19.49
C GLU A 120 -0.13 8.20 18.87
N TYR A 121 -0.53 9.47 18.95
CA TYR A 121 -1.75 9.98 18.30
C TYR A 121 -1.73 9.78 16.79
N LEU A 122 -0.65 10.20 16.13
CA LEU A 122 -0.54 10.05 14.67
C LEU A 122 -0.48 8.59 14.24
N SER A 123 0.27 7.77 14.99
CA SER A 123 0.39 6.33 14.72
C SER A 123 -0.97 5.63 14.85
N LEU A 124 -1.75 5.98 15.88
CA LEU A 124 -3.09 5.43 16.10
C LEU A 124 -4.07 5.84 14.99
N ILE A 125 -4.09 7.14 14.63
CA ILE A 125 -4.92 7.65 13.54
C ILE A 125 -4.61 6.94 12.23
N ASN A 126 -3.32 6.79 11.90
CA ASN A 126 -2.95 6.10 10.67
C ASN A 126 -3.33 4.62 10.72
N LEU A 127 -3.13 3.94 11.85
CA LEU A 127 -3.46 2.52 12.02
C LEU A 127 -4.97 2.28 11.85
N ALA A 128 -5.82 3.14 12.43
CA ALA A 128 -7.27 3.08 12.23
C ALA A 128 -7.64 3.15 10.74
N ARG A 129 -7.05 4.10 10.04
CA ARG A 129 -7.34 4.34 8.62
C ARG A 129 -6.90 3.18 7.71
N VAL A 130 -5.73 2.60 7.93
CA VAL A 130 -5.27 1.43 7.13
C VAL A 130 -6.05 0.16 7.46
N ARG A 131 -6.65 0.07 8.66
CA ARG A 131 -7.57 -0.98 9.09
C ARG A 131 -9.03 -0.71 8.71
N GLN A 132 -9.32 0.48 8.16
CA GLN A 132 -10.66 0.89 7.75
C GLN A 132 -11.70 0.85 8.91
N ILE A 133 -11.28 1.23 10.12
CA ILE A 133 -12.13 1.38 11.30
C ILE A 133 -12.04 2.81 11.83
N SER A 134 -12.95 3.19 12.75
CA SER A 134 -12.88 4.51 13.37
C SER A 134 -11.64 4.62 14.29
N VAL A 135 -11.17 5.85 14.48
CA VAL A 135 -10.03 6.12 15.38
C VAL A 135 -10.37 5.74 16.83
N MET A 136 -11.65 5.89 17.22
CA MET A 136 -12.11 5.50 18.55
C MET A 136 -12.16 3.99 18.73
N ASP A 137 -12.63 3.23 17.73
CA ASP A 137 -12.59 1.77 17.76
C ASP A 137 -11.14 1.26 17.84
N GLN A 138 -10.23 1.91 17.09
CA GLN A 138 -8.81 1.57 17.16
C GLN A 138 -8.21 1.84 18.54
N LEU A 139 -8.60 2.95 19.19
CA LEU A 139 -8.16 3.26 20.55
C LEU A 139 -8.65 2.20 21.54
N ASP A 140 -9.93 1.78 21.43
CA ASP A 140 -10.52 0.77 22.30
C ASP A 140 -9.86 -0.62 22.13
N LEU A 141 -9.35 -0.94 20.95
CA LEU A 141 -8.56 -2.15 20.69
C LEU A 141 -7.15 -2.09 21.30
N ASN A 142 -6.67 -0.90 21.67
CA ASN A 142 -5.32 -0.67 22.19
C ASN A 142 -5.34 -0.33 23.68
N GLU A 143 -5.77 -1.24 24.54
CA GLU A 143 -5.91 -1.05 26.01
C GLU A 143 -4.66 -0.48 26.70
N HIS A 144 -3.47 -0.75 26.16
CA HIS A 144 -2.20 -0.23 26.69
C HIS A 144 -1.98 1.27 26.42
N LEU A 145 -2.77 1.91 25.56
CA LEU A 145 -2.69 3.34 25.25
C LEU A 145 -3.59 4.20 26.18
N SER A 146 -3.70 3.82 27.45
CA SER A 146 -4.52 4.51 28.46
C SER A 146 -4.18 6.00 28.67
N LYS A 147 -3.04 6.46 28.16
CA LYS A 147 -2.60 7.87 28.24
C LYS A 147 -3.14 8.74 27.10
N ILE A 148 -3.76 8.14 26.07
CA ILE A 148 -4.33 8.87 24.94
C ILE A 148 -5.66 9.52 25.37
N GLU A 149 -5.73 10.84 25.31
CA GLU A 149 -6.94 11.60 25.57
C GLU A 149 -7.86 11.58 24.35
N ARG A 150 -9.10 11.06 24.51
CA ARG A 150 -10.09 10.90 23.42
C ARG A 150 -10.40 12.22 22.70
N ASP A 151 -10.66 13.28 23.46
CA ASP A 151 -11.00 14.59 22.88
C ASP A 151 -9.83 15.18 22.09
N LYS A 152 -8.62 14.98 22.58
CA LYS A 152 -7.40 15.43 21.90
C LYS A 152 -7.14 14.60 20.64
N LEU A 153 -7.38 13.30 20.69
CA LEU A 153 -7.25 12.40 19.52
C LEU A 153 -8.23 12.81 18.41
N ASP A 154 -9.49 13.07 18.74
CA ASP A 154 -10.51 13.55 17.81
C ASP A 154 -10.13 14.93 17.21
N ALA A 155 -9.63 15.85 18.05
CA ALA A 155 -9.18 17.16 17.60
C ALA A 155 -8.01 17.06 16.61
N ILE A 156 -7.03 16.19 16.86
CA ILE A 156 -5.88 15.96 15.98
C ILE A 156 -6.32 15.35 14.65
N GLU A 157 -7.23 14.36 14.68
CA GLU A 157 -7.78 13.74 13.47
C GLU A 157 -8.47 14.80 12.58
N LYS A 158 -9.31 15.65 13.18
CA LYS A 158 -10.00 16.74 12.50
C LYS A 158 -9.02 17.77 11.93
N GLU A 159 -7.98 18.13 12.68
CA GLU A 159 -6.97 19.07 12.21
C GLU A 159 -6.17 18.52 11.04
N ILE A 160 -5.76 17.24 11.06
CA ILE A 160 -5.10 16.59 9.91
C ILE A 160 -5.97 16.67 8.66
N LYS A 161 -7.28 16.38 8.80
CA LYS A 161 -8.22 16.45 7.69
C LYS A 161 -8.37 17.88 7.17
N SER A 162 -8.59 18.84 8.07
CA SER A 162 -8.72 20.26 7.74
C SER A 162 -7.47 20.78 7.03
N TYR A 163 -6.29 20.48 7.56
CA TYR A 163 -5.02 20.88 6.97
C TYR A 163 -4.86 20.34 5.55
N LYS A 164 -5.14 19.04 5.34
CA LYS A 164 -5.08 18.44 4.01
C LYS A 164 -6.06 19.08 3.03
N ASP A 165 -7.27 19.40 3.48
CA ASP A 165 -8.30 20.03 2.64
C ASP A 165 -7.90 21.46 2.25
N VAL A 166 -7.37 22.25 3.19
CA VAL A 166 -6.94 23.65 2.97
C VAL A 166 -5.77 23.73 1.99
N TYR A 167 -4.78 22.85 2.14
CA TYR A 167 -3.55 22.90 1.32
C TYR A 167 -3.58 21.97 0.09
N GLY A 168 -4.68 21.27 -0.14
CA GLY A 168 -4.81 20.32 -1.27
C GLY A 168 -3.85 19.14 -1.17
N LEU A 169 -3.51 18.73 0.04
CA LEU A 169 -2.55 17.66 0.31
C LEU A 169 -3.23 16.31 0.55
N ILE A 170 -2.50 15.26 0.31
CA ILE A 170 -2.90 13.89 0.62
C ILE A 170 -1.72 13.13 1.23
N ASP A 171 -2.02 12.17 2.07
CA ASP A 171 -1.03 11.20 2.53
C ASP A 171 -1.13 9.86 1.76
N PHE A 172 -0.28 8.90 2.10
CA PHE A 172 -0.23 7.61 1.42
C PHE A 172 -1.53 6.80 1.59
N THR A 173 -2.18 6.90 2.74
CA THR A 173 -3.47 6.24 2.98
C THR A 173 -4.56 6.89 2.14
N ASP A 174 -4.56 8.22 2.00
CA ASP A 174 -5.49 8.93 1.10
C ASP A 174 -5.30 8.53 -0.37
N MET A 175 -4.07 8.23 -0.80
CA MET A 175 -3.85 7.77 -2.19
C MET A 175 -4.65 6.50 -2.48
N ILE A 176 -4.58 5.52 -1.59
CA ILE A 176 -5.34 4.27 -1.76
C ILE A 176 -6.84 4.55 -1.63
N GLN A 177 -7.26 5.35 -0.62
CA GLN A 177 -8.67 5.68 -0.44
C GLN A 177 -9.25 6.40 -1.66
N LYS A 178 -8.56 7.40 -2.20
CA LYS A 178 -9.00 8.11 -3.42
C LYS A 178 -9.05 7.19 -4.65
N PHE A 179 -8.16 6.20 -4.75
CA PHE A 179 -8.23 5.18 -5.79
C PHE A 179 -9.49 4.30 -5.62
N LEU A 180 -9.83 3.94 -4.38
CA LEU A 180 -11.05 3.19 -4.08
C LEU A 180 -12.32 3.97 -4.44
N ASP A 181 -12.35 5.26 -4.16
CA ASP A 181 -13.51 6.13 -4.37
C ASP A 181 -13.73 6.49 -5.83
N LYS A 182 -12.69 6.44 -6.66
CA LYS A 182 -12.76 6.82 -8.07
C LYS A 182 -12.92 5.61 -8.99
N ASN A 183 -13.59 5.82 -10.12
CA ASN A 183 -13.70 4.81 -11.18
C ASN A 183 -12.57 4.98 -12.20
N VAL A 184 -11.33 4.69 -11.77
CA VAL A 184 -10.09 4.93 -12.55
C VAL A 184 -9.19 3.70 -12.64
N THR A 185 -9.73 2.52 -12.40
CA THR A 185 -8.96 1.27 -12.42
C THR A 185 -8.38 1.00 -13.80
N PRO A 186 -7.06 0.84 -13.98
CA PRO A 186 -6.48 0.41 -15.24
C PRO A 186 -6.96 -0.99 -15.62
N GLU A 187 -7.07 -1.27 -16.91
CA GLU A 187 -7.46 -2.60 -17.39
C GLU A 187 -6.34 -3.62 -17.17
N PHE A 188 -6.67 -4.68 -16.44
CA PHE A 188 -5.79 -5.84 -16.24
C PHE A 188 -6.49 -7.13 -16.69
N ASP A 189 -5.73 -8.02 -17.31
CA ASP A 189 -6.14 -9.42 -17.54
C ASP A 189 -5.60 -10.33 -16.43
N VAL A 190 -4.48 -9.93 -15.80
CA VAL A 190 -3.90 -10.61 -14.64
C VAL A 190 -3.09 -9.65 -13.78
N ILE A 191 -3.14 -9.85 -12.45
CA ILE A 191 -2.28 -9.18 -11.49
C ILE A 191 -1.54 -10.18 -10.61
N PHE A 192 -0.31 -9.85 -10.26
CA PHE A 192 0.58 -10.61 -9.39
C PHE A 192 0.92 -9.78 -8.17
N ILE A 193 0.74 -10.34 -6.98
CA ILE A 193 0.99 -9.69 -5.69
C ILE A 193 2.10 -10.48 -4.99
N ASP A 194 3.23 -9.83 -4.75
CA ASP A 194 4.37 -10.42 -4.03
C ASP A 194 4.47 -9.85 -2.61
N GLU A 195 4.88 -10.68 -1.64
CA GLU A 195 4.93 -10.37 -0.20
C GLU A 195 3.57 -9.92 0.36
N ALA A 196 2.53 -10.65 0.00
CA ALA A 196 1.15 -10.28 0.29
C ALA A 196 0.78 -10.31 1.79
N GLN A 197 1.53 -11.03 2.63
CA GLN A 197 1.35 -11.06 4.09
C GLN A 197 1.60 -9.69 4.73
N ASP A 198 2.30 -8.78 4.05
CA ASP A 198 2.65 -7.46 4.58
C ASP A 198 1.62 -6.37 4.20
N LEU A 199 0.62 -6.72 3.40
CA LEU A 199 -0.39 -5.76 2.94
C LEU A 199 -1.41 -5.43 4.03
N SER A 200 -1.74 -4.15 4.15
CA SER A 200 -2.82 -3.66 5.01
C SER A 200 -4.20 -3.92 4.41
N LEU A 201 -5.24 -3.86 5.26
CA LEU A 201 -6.62 -4.08 4.82
C LEU A 201 -7.05 -3.12 3.70
N ILE A 202 -6.66 -1.84 3.76
CA ILE A 202 -6.97 -0.89 2.69
C ILE A 202 -6.27 -1.24 1.36
N GLN A 203 -5.07 -1.81 1.41
CA GLN A 203 -4.37 -2.30 0.21
C GLN A 203 -5.06 -3.55 -0.36
N TRP A 204 -5.55 -4.45 0.49
CA TRP A 204 -6.41 -5.56 0.07
C TRP A 204 -7.71 -5.09 -0.57
N SER A 205 -8.34 -4.05 -0.01
CA SER A 205 -9.52 -3.42 -0.63
C SER A 205 -9.21 -2.89 -2.03
N MET A 206 -8.02 -2.34 -2.27
CA MET A 206 -7.59 -1.91 -3.60
C MET A 206 -7.42 -3.08 -4.57
N ILE A 207 -6.83 -4.20 -4.14
CA ILE A 207 -6.70 -5.43 -4.95
C ILE A 207 -8.08 -5.97 -5.30
N ASN A 208 -8.98 -6.05 -4.32
CA ASN A 208 -10.36 -6.52 -4.51
C ASN A 208 -11.12 -5.64 -5.52
N LYS A 209 -10.93 -4.31 -5.45
CA LYS A 209 -11.49 -3.39 -6.42
C LYS A 209 -10.95 -3.64 -7.83
N ILE A 210 -9.63 -3.78 -7.98
CA ILE A 210 -9.00 -4.07 -9.28
C ILE A 210 -9.58 -5.36 -9.87
N GLU A 211 -9.62 -6.44 -9.08
CA GLU A 211 -10.19 -7.72 -9.52
C GLU A 211 -11.66 -7.59 -9.95
N LYS A 212 -12.47 -6.89 -9.14
CA LYS A 212 -13.89 -6.68 -9.43
C LYS A 212 -14.11 -5.85 -10.69
N ASP A 213 -13.36 -4.77 -10.85
CA ASP A 213 -13.55 -3.82 -11.96
C ASP A 213 -13.07 -4.41 -13.31
N THR A 214 -12.05 -5.28 -13.29
CA THR A 214 -11.42 -5.82 -14.50
C THR A 214 -11.70 -7.29 -14.76
N ASN A 215 -12.25 -8.01 -13.77
CA ASN A 215 -12.43 -9.47 -13.80
C ASN A 215 -11.14 -10.24 -14.13
N CYS A 216 -9.99 -9.70 -13.67
CA CYS A 216 -8.68 -10.27 -13.94
C CYS A 216 -8.38 -11.52 -13.08
N ASP A 217 -7.41 -12.31 -13.52
CA ASP A 217 -6.79 -13.33 -12.66
C ASP A 217 -5.91 -12.65 -11.61
N VAL A 218 -5.88 -13.21 -10.38
CA VAL A 218 -5.08 -12.68 -9.26
C VAL A 218 -4.17 -13.77 -8.72
N TRP A 219 -2.86 -13.54 -8.82
CA TRP A 219 -1.84 -14.40 -8.23
C TRP A 219 -1.27 -13.73 -6.98
N VAL A 220 -1.29 -14.43 -5.86
CA VAL A 220 -0.84 -13.92 -4.57
C VAL A 220 0.27 -14.80 -4.04
N ALA A 221 1.42 -14.21 -3.71
CA ALA A 221 2.52 -14.93 -3.08
C ALA A 221 2.87 -14.31 -1.73
N GLY A 222 3.14 -15.14 -0.74
CA GLY A 222 3.49 -14.71 0.60
C GLY A 222 3.87 -15.85 1.53
N ASP A 223 4.12 -15.48 2.77
CA ASP A 223 4.46 -16.37 3.86
C ASP A 223 3.79 -15.84 5.14
N ASP A 224 2.76 -16.50 5.61
CA ASP A 224 1.98 -16.10 6.79
C ASP A 224 2.80 -16.14 8.08
N ASP A 225 3.81 -17.03 8.16
CA ASP A 225 4.73 -17.12 9.31
C ASP A 225 5.69 -15.91 9.40
N GLN A 226 5.80 -15.10 8.34
CA GLN A 226 6.68 -13.92 8.28
C GLN A 226 5.95 -12.57 8.38
N ALA A 227 4.70 -12.55 8.73
CA ALA A 227 3.93 -11.32 8.87
C ALA A 227 4.39 -10.49 10.09
N ILE A 228 5.39 -9.65 9.91
CA ILE A 228 5.97 -8.83 10.97
C ILE A 228 5.40 -7.40 11.04
N PHE A 229 4.62 -6.96 10.05
CA PHE A 229 4.06 -5.61 9.95
C PHE A 229 2.65 -5.47 10.52
N GLY A 230 2.19 -6.38 11.39
CA GLY A 230 0.89 -6.27 12.06
C GLY A 230 0.72 -4.97 12.85
N TRP A 231 1.79 -4.44 13.42
CA TRP A 231 1.83 -3.13 14.10
C TRP A 231 1.58 -1.95 13.14
N ALA A 232 1.90 -2.10 11.87
CA ALA A 232 1.66 -1.12 10.82
C ALA A 232 0.33 -1.35 10.07
N GLY A 233 -0.48 -2.31 10.52
CA GLY A 233 -1.79 -2.60 9.96
C GLY A 233 -1.82 -3.70 8.89
N ALA A 234 -0.77 -4.50 8.74
CA ALA A 234 -0.80 -5.68 7.87
C ALA A 234 -1.92 -6.62 8.27
N ASP A 235 -2.67 -7.11 7.29
CA ASP A 235 -3.81 -8.02 7.46
C ASP A 235 -3.55 -9.38 6.82
N VAL A 236 -2.99 -10.27 7.62
CA VAL A 236 -2.66 -11.65 7.23
C VAL A 236 -3.92 -12.46 6.93
N ASN A 237 -5.04 -12.16 7.60
CA ASN A 237 -6.28 -12.90 7.38
C ASN A 237 -6.78 -12.78 5.94
N SER A 238 -6.65 -11.61 5.34
CA SER A 238 -6.98 -11.41 3.91
C SER A 238 -6.05 -12.15 2.96
N PHE A 239 -4.83 -12.49 3.41
CA PHE A 239 -3.92 -13.33 2.64
C PHE A 239 -4.28 -14.82 2.77
N ILE A 240 -4.64 -15.28 3.98
CA ILE A 240 -4.93 -16.70 4.27
C ILE A 240 -6.27 -17.11 3.67
N ASN A 241 -7.30 -16.27 3.74
CA ASN A 241 -8.66 -16.54 3.25
C ASN A 241 -8.85 -16.09 1.80
#